data_1f139052f84f617ef0501a65043f390c
#
_entry.id   1f139052f84f617ef0501a65043f390c
#
_cell.length_a   1.000
_cell.length_b   1.000
_cell.length_c   1.000
_cell.angle_alpha   90.00
_cell.angle_beta   90.00
_cell.angle_gamma   90.00
#
_symmetry.space_group_name_H-M   'P 1'
#
loop_
_entity.id
_entity.type
_entity.pdbx_description
1 polymer ?
#
loop_
_entity_poly.entity_id
_entity_poly.type
_entity_poly.pdbx_seq_one_letter_code
_entity_poly.pdbx_strand_id
1 'polypeptide(L)'
;MQVRKTNHLVNATPTFEVLSEDEIEAIYHAALTVLYETGVRVYEEEGIEVAYSGGAIVEGRMDDSALVKIPPWLVDKALATLPRKVVLRGPDRNYKMELYKDAICFGAGSDTPFTLDPYTRERRRATYKDVKNFARLAQALPNLDFHMSLGIVQDTAVGTYDRWQYLAMLEGTNKPINITAVDIDGLKDQLEMAYIRVGGKDEWRKGPIFSLYIEPVSPLSHSEEVVQKLLFATDHEIPFVYTPCPLAGATAPCTLAGTAVQALTESLFGIVLSQIRKPGAPMIIGGLMSNMDMLTTVYCYGSPEMALLSAAYTQITKWLGVPEYETAGCSDAKMFDEQAAMEATINIATATLSGGNMIHDVGYLEQGLTSSPEMMVASNEIIDMVKRVMKGIDVSDAAKALDVIDEVGPGGHYLEHDHTYSRFKTEIWRPDLIDRQVFENWEASGSKTFRDRVHERVVEILDAEEEPLLDEKMYKELRRVCELADEKHKSEELDFDMFSKKAG
;
A
#
# COMPACT_ATOMS: atom_id res chain seq x y z
N MET A 1 -16.47 -23.45 -3.14
CA MET A 1 -16.22 -22.04 -3.50
C MET A 1 -14.77 -21.90 -3.91
N GLN A 2 -14.46 -21.34 -5.09
CA GLN A 2 -13.09 -21.27 -5.58
C GLN A 2 -12.44 -20.00 -4.99
N VAL A 3 -11.37 -20.17 -4.21
CA VAL A 3 -10.61 -19.04 -3.64
C VAL A 3 -9.99 -18.24 -4.77
N ARG A 4 -10.31 -16.96 -4.87
CA ARG A 4 -9.69 -16.04 -5.84
C ARG A 4 -8.29 -15.66 -5.36
N LYS A 5 -7.29 -15.86 -6.21
CA LYS A 5 -6.00 -15.21 -6.03
C LYS A 5 -6.19 -13.74 -6.39
N THR A 6 -5.74 -12.85 -5.53
CA THR A 6 -5.83 -11.41 -5.77
C THR A 6 -4.80 -10.96 -6.81
N ASN A 7 -3.67 -11.66 -6.91
CA ASN A 7 -2.68 -11.39 -7.92
C ASN A 7 -2.34 -12.65 -8.71
N HIS A 8 -2.35 -12.55 -10.03
CA HIS A 8 -2.10 -13.66 -10.95
C HIS A 8 -0.91 -13.45 -11.86
N LEU A 9 -0.33 -12.25 -11.88
CA LEU A 9 0.67 -11.92 -12.86
C LEU A 9 2.04 -12.03 -12.20
N VAL A 10 2.81 -12.96 -12.71
CA VAL A 10 4.25 -12.99 -12.52
C VAL A 10 4.82 -12.21 -13.69
N ASN A 11 5.53 -11.11 -13.40
CA ASN A 11 6.19 -10.37 -14.45
C ASN A 11 7.28 -11.24 -15.07
N ALA A 12 7.11 -11.59 -16.32
CA ALA A 12 8.13 -12.30 -17.08
C ALA A 12 9.01 -11.33 -17.88
N THR A 13 8.44 -10.21 -18.33
CA THR A 13 9.02 -9.16 -19.16
C THR A 13 7.95 -8.12 -19.50
N PRO A 14 8.22 -6.83 -19.61
CA PRO A 14 9.49 -6.14 -19.34
C PRO A 14 9.71 -5.89 -17.85
N THR A 15 10.96 -5.60 -17.47
CA THR A 15 11.36 -5.19 -16.12
C THR A 15 11.86 -3.75 -16.12
N PHE A 16 11.74 -3.06 -14.98
CA PHE A 16 12.31 -1.75 -14.75
C PHE A 16 13.32 -1.86 -13.61
N GLU A 17 14.60 -1.74 -13.95
CA GLU A 17 15.72 -1.85 -13.04
C GLU A 17 16.54 -0.57 -13.10
N VAL A 18 16.88 -0.01 -11.93
CA VAL A 18 17.59 1.28 -11.79
C VAL A 18 18.95 1.13 -11.11
N LEU A 19 19.22 -0.03 -10.51
CA LEU A 19 20.48 -0.35 -9.83
C LEU A 19 21.06 -1.66 -10.39
N SER A 20 22.38 -1.71 -10.51
CA SER A 20 23.11 -2.96 -10.67
C SER A 20 23.24 -3.72 -9.34
N GLU A 21 23.61 -5.00 -9.38
CA GLU A 21 23.79 -5.82 -8.17
C GLU A 21 24.89 -5.24 -7.26
N ASP A 22 26.01 -4.77 -7.83
CA ASP A 22 27.09 -4.11 -7.07
C ASP A 22 26.62 -2.83 -6.37
N GLU A 23 25.70 -2.06 -6.98
CA GLU A 23 25.12 -0.85 -6.37
C GLU A 23 24.15 -1.20 -5.25
N ILE A 24 23.37 -2.26 -5.40
CA ILE A 24 22.50 -2.79 -4.34
C ILE A 24 23.34 -3.22 -3.13
N GLU A 25 24.41 -3.99 -3.36
CA GLU A 25 25.33 -4.39 -2.30
C GLU A 25 25.99 -3.19 -1.61
N ALA A 26 26.38 -2.18 -2.38
CA ALA A 26 26.97 -0.96 -1.82
C ALA A 26 25.99 -0.20 -0.90
N ILE A 27 24.71 -0.07 -1.29
CA ILE A 27 23.66 0.53 -0.45
C ILE A 27 23.44 -0.32 0.81
N TYR A 28 23.36 -1.64 0.69
CA TYR A 28 23.17 -2.54 1.82
C TYR A 28 24.32 -2.42 2.83
N HIS A 29 25.56 -2.46 2.39
CA HIS A 29 26.73 -2.30 3.28
C HIS A 29 26.80 -0.90 3.90
N ALA A 30 26.41 0.15 3.18
CA ALA A 30 26.29 1.48 3.75
C ALA A 30 25.22 1.53 4.87
N ALA A 31 24.06 0.89 4.66
CA ALA A 31 23.02 0.78 5.69
C ALA A 31 23.50 0.01 6.94
N LEU A 32 24.22 -1.09 6.75
CA LEU A 32 24.86 -1.82 7.87
C LEU A 32 25.85 -0.93 8.63
N THR A 33 26.63 -0.12 7.92
CA THR A 33 27.60 0.81 8.52
C THR A 33 26.87 1.87 9.36
N VAL A 34 25.81 2.50 8.82
CA VAL A 34 25.00 3.47 9.56
C VAL A 34 24.39 2.82 10.81
N LEU A 35 23.81 1.63 10.66
CA LEU A 35 23.17 0.90 11.76
C LEU A 35 24.14 0.51 12.89
N TYR A 36 25.40 0.24 12.55
CA TYR A 36 26.44 -0.15 13.52
C TYR A 36 27.21 1.04 14.09
N GLU A 37 27.60 2.01 13.27
CA GLU A 37 28.43 3.15 13.71
C GLU A 37 27.60 4.29 14.28
N THR A 38 26.53 4.69 13.57
CA THR A 38 25.62 5.76 14.00
C THR A 38 24.56 5.24 14.95
N GLY A 39 23.90 4.12 14.61
CA GLY A 39 22.80 3.54 15.35
C GLY A 39 21.48 4.27 15.14
N VAL A 40 20.45 3.83 15.87
CA VAL A 40 19.10 4.40 15.87
C VAL A 40 18.68 4.79 17.29
N ARG A 41 17.82 5.82 17.41
CA ARG A 41 17.26 6.24 18.69
C ARG A 41 15.96 5.47 18.95
N VAL A 42 15.85 4.80 20.08
CA VAL A 42 14.68 4.00 20.49
C VAL A 42 14.10 4.56 21.77
N TYR A 43 12.78 4.80 21.81
CA TYR A 43 12.06 5.45 22.91
C TYR A 43 11.18 4.48 23.71
N GLU A 44 11.35 3.18 23.55
CA GLU A 44 10.57 2.16 24.25
C GLU A 44 11.49 1.20 25.00
N GLU A 45 11.32 1.07 26.32
CA GLU A 45 12.24 0.34 27.19
C GLU A 45 12.26 -1.17 26.89
N GLU A 46 11.09 -1.79 26.65
CA GLU A 46 11.05 -3.23 26.31
C GLU A 46 11.76 -3.50 24.98
N GLY A 47 11.63 -2.60 23.99
CA GLY A 47 12.35 -2.68 22.72
C GLY A 47 13.86 -2.57 22.89
N ILE A 48 14.32 -1.67 23.76
CA ILE A 48 15.74 -1.51 24.11
C ILE A 48 16.27 -2.79 24.77
N GLU A 49 15.53 -3.38 25.71
CA GLU A 49 15.89 -4.62 26.39
C GLU A 49 15.93 -5.81 25.44
N VAL A 50 14.94 -5.92 24.53
CA VAL A 50 14.93 -6.96 23.49
C VAL A 50 16.16 -6.84 22.60
N ALA A 51 16.48 -5.65 22.11
CA ALA A 51 17.64 -5.41 21.27
C ALA A 51 18.95 -5.78 22.01
N TYR A 52 19.12 -5.32 23.25
CA TYR A 52 20.28 -5.62 24.08
C TYR A 52 20.45 -7.13 24.33
N SER A 53 19.37 -7.81 24.69
CA SER A 53 19.37 -9.26 24.93
C SER A 53 19.71 -10.07 23.67
N GLY A 54 19.38 -9.54 22.49
CA GLY A 54 19.72 -10.11 21.19
C GLY A 54 21.17 -9.94 20.78
N GLY A 55 21.89 -9.02 21.43
CA GLY A 55 23.31 -8.74 21.15
C GLY A 55 23.56 -7.38 20.49
N ALA A 56 22.59 -6.48 20.50
CA ALA A 56 22.78 -5.08 20.12
C ALA A 56 23.61 -4.34 21.18
N ILE A 57 24.28 -3.26 20.77
CA ILE A 57 25.00 -2.35 21.63
C ILE A 57 24.07 -1.21 22.03
N VAL A 58 23.89 -0.98 23.32
CA VAL A 58 23.06 0.09 23.85
C VAL A 58 23.93 1.13 24.52
N GLU A 59 23.88 2.36 24.02
CA GLU A 59 24.68 3.49 24.50
C GLU A 59 23.79 4.72 24.77
N GLY A 60 24.33 5.72 25.43
CA GLY A 60 23.72 7.03 25.55
C GLY A 60 22.28 6.99 26.06
N ARG A 61 22.02 6.19 27.12
CA ARG A 61 20.70 6.18 27.77
C ARG A 61 20.35 7.58 28.28
N MET A 62 19.15 8.00 27.94
CA MET A 62 18.47 9.19 28.44
C MET A 62 17.24 8.72 29.22
N ASP A 63 16.54 9.62 29.89
CA ASP A 63 15.39 9.26 30.75
C ASP A 63 14.31 8.47 29.99
N ASP A 64 14.13 8.76 28.69
CA ASP A 64 13.07 8.22 27.84
C ASP A 64 13.57 7.45 26.61
N SER A 65 14.89 7.30 26.40
CA SER A 65 15.42 6.71 25.17
C SER A 65 16.84 6.18 25.29
N ALA A 66 17.26 5.36 24.34
CA ALA A 66 18.64 4.93 24.17
C ALA A 66 19.08 4.94 22.69
N LEU A 67 20.38 5.09 22.47
CA LEU A 67 21.00 4.83 21.19
C LEU A 67 21.28 3.33 21.07
N VAL A 68 20.69 2.70 20.05
CA VAL A 68 20.85 1.26 19.80
C VAL A 68 21.63 1.06 18.50
N LYS A 69 22.75 0.33 18.59
CA LYS A 69 23.61 -0.01 17.46
C LYS A 69 23.53 -1.50 17.20
N ILE A 70 23.32 -1.88 15.95
CA ILE A 70 23.13 -3.26 15.54
C ILE A 70 24.36 -3.76 14.79
N PRO A 71 25.09 -4.76 15.32
CA PRO A 71 26.21 -5.38 14.59
C PRO A 71 25.71 -6.11 13.32
N PRO A 72 26.48 -6.12 12.21
CA PRO A 72 26.09 -6.76 10.96
C PRO A 72 25.66 -8.22 11.09
N TRP A 73 26.37 -9.02 11.91
CA TRP A 73 26.01 -10.42 12.13
C TRP A 73 24.59 -10.62 12.71
N LEU A 74 24.09 -9.63 13.44
CA LEU A 74 22.74 -9.68 14.03
C LEU A 74 21.67 -9.40 12.96
N VAL A 75 21.98 -8.54 11.99
CA VAL A 75 21.15 -8.35 10.79
C VAL A 75 21.07 -9.63 9.97
N ASP A 76 22.22 -10.28 9.70
CA ASP A 76 22.28 -11.55 8.96
C ASP A 76 21.45 -12.64 9.66
N LYS A 77 21.57 -12.74 10.97
CA LYS A 77 20.78 -13.67 11.78
C LYS A 77 19.29 -13.41 11.68
N ALA A 78 18.88 -12.16 11.74
CA ALA A 78 17.48 -11.76 11.63
C ALA A 78 16.91 -12.04 10.22
N LEU A 79 17.64 -11.66 9.17
CA LEU A 79 17.27 -11.95 7.79
C LEU A 79 17.15 -13.46 7.51
N ALA A 80 17.95 -14.30 8.16
CA ALA A 80 17.88 -15.75 8.01
C ALA A 80 16.58 -16.36 8.58
N THR A 81 15.92 -15.70 9.53
CA THR A 81 14.67 -16.17 10.15
C THR A 81 13.43 -15.52 9.60
N LEU A 82 13.57 -14.40 8.88
CA LEU A 82 12.44 -13.65 8.31
C LEU A 82 11.72 -14.47 7.24
N PRO A 83 10.37 -14.61 7.30
CA PRO A 83 9.61 -15.30 6.28
C PRO A 83 9.72 -14.61 4.91
N ARG A 84 10.02 -15.39 3.88
CA ARG A 84 10.13 -14.92 2.48
C ARG A 84 8.78 -14.75 1.79
N LYS A 85 7.71 -15.05 2.49
CA LYS A 85 6.35 -14.98 2.00
C LYS A 85 5.40 -14.61 3.13
N VAL A 86 4.54 -13.62 2.87
CA VAL A 86 3.43 -13.26 3.73
C VAL A 86 2.11 -13.55 3.00
N VAL A 87 1.13 -14.08 3.71
CA VAL A 87 -0.18 -14.41 3.15
C VAL A 87 -1.27 -13.76 3.96
N LEU A 88 -2.10 -12.97 3.30
CA LEU A 88 -3.33 -12.40 3.85
C LEU A 88 -4.57 -13.04 3.22
N ARG A 89 -5.65 -13.06 3.97
CA ARG A 89 -6.95 -13.54 3.50
C ARG A 89 -7.98 -12.42 3.53
N GLY A 90 -8.95 -12.51 2.66
CA GLY A 90 -10.14 -11.68 2.79
C GLY A 90 -11.00 -12.11 3.98
N PRO A 91 -11.81 -11.21 4.57
CA PRO A 91 -12.65 -11.52 5.72
C PRO A 91 -13.63 -12.70 5.53
N ASP A 92 -14.13 -12.91 4.32
CA ASP A 92 -14.99 -14.03 3.93
C ASP A 92 -14.24 -15.28 3.44
N ARG A 93 -12.90 -15.26 3.48
CA ARG A 93 -11.99 -16.33 3.01
C ARG A 93 -11.98 -16.56 1.49
N ASN A 94 -12.69 -15.79 0.70
CA ASN A 94 -12.73 -15.93 -0.75
C ASN A 94 -11.51 -15.32 -1.45
N TYR A 95 -10.86 -14.34 -0.81
CA TYR A 95 -9.63 -13.73 -1.31
C TYR A 95 -8.40 -14.32 -0.63
N LYS A 96 -7.30 -14.41 -1.39
CA LYS A 96 -5.99 -14.81 -0.91
C LYS A 96 -4.95 -13.95 -1.60
N MET A 97 -4.25 -13.16 -0.82
CA MET A 97 -3.13 -12.34 -1.24
C MET A 97 -1.82 -12.96 -0.78
N GLU A 98 -0.91 -13.20 -1.70
CA GLU A 98 0.40 -13.81 -1.44
C GLU A 98 1.49 -12.84 -1.85
N LEU A 99 2.22 -12.33 -0.86
CA LEU A 99 3.33 -11.39 -1.06
C LEU A 99 4.64 -12.16 -1.07
N TYR A 100 5.25 -12.30 -2.23
CA TYR A 100 6.55 -12.95 -2.42
C TYR A 100 7.04 -12.78 -3.86
N LYS A 101 8.33 -12.72 -4.08
CA LYS A 101 8.96 -12.59 -5.40
C LYS A 101 8.35 -11.43 -6.20
N ASP A 102 7.88 -11.71 -7.41
CA ASP A 102 7.30 -10.76 -8.33
C ASP A 102 5.75 -10.70 -8.26
N ALA A 103 5.16 -11.15 -7.15
CA ALA A 103 3.73 -10.99 -6.91
C ALA A 103 3.40 -9.51 -6.70
N ILE A 104 2.43 -8.97 -7.44
CA ILE A 104 2.06 -7.56 -7.45
C ILE A 104 0.61 -7.42 -7.00
N CYS A 105 0.39 -6.67 -5.93
CA CYS A 105 -0.93 -6.41 -5.36
C CYS A 105 -1.11 -4.92 -5.16
N PHE A 106 -2.18 -4.34 -5.69
CA PHE A 106 -2.51 -2.93 -5.52
C PHE A 106 -3.58 -2.73 -4.46
N GLY A 107 -3.51 -1.62 -3.74
CA GLY A 107 -4.48 -1.21 -2.75
C GLY A 107 -4.58 0.29 -2.56
N ALA A 108 -5.62 0.69 -1.84
CA ALA A 108 -5.85 2.08 -1.50
C ALA A 108 -4.80 2.61 -0.49
N GLY A 109 -4.74 3.93 -0.37
CA GLY A 109 -3.94 4.60 0.65
C GLY A 109 -4.59 4.59 2.04
N SER A 110 -3.85 5.06 3.05
CA SER A 110 -4.28 5.12 4.43
C SER A 110 -5.05 6.42 4.77
N ASP A 111 -4.87 6.88 5.94
CA ASP A 111 -5.56 7.96 6.63
C ASP A 111 -5.37 9.32 5.98
N THR A 112 -6.35 9.82 5.24
CA THR A 112 -6.39 11.20 4.76
C THR A 112 -7.33 12.04 5.60
N PRO A 113 -6.95 13.28 6.00
CA PRO A 113 -7.86 14.17 6.75
C PRO A 113 -9.01 14.70 5.90
N PHE A 114 -8.84 14.75 4.58
CA PHE A 114 -9.83 15.29 3.65
C PHE A 114 -10.18 14.29 2.55
N THR A 115 -11.35 14.49 1.95
CA THR A 115 -11.81 13.75 0.79
C THR A 115 -12.49 14.68 -0.20
N LEU A 116 -12.48 14.32 -1.48
CA LEU A 116 -13.36 14.91 -2.46
C LEU A 116 -14.71 14.20 -2.42
N ASP A 117 -15.78 14.96 -2.23
CA ASP A 117 -17.13 14.41 -2.23
C ASP A 117 -17.44 13.74 -3.59
N PRO A 118 -17.94 12.50 -3.61
CA PRO A 118 -18.12 11.74 -4.85
C PRO A 118 -19.19 12.35 -5.79
N TYR A 119 -20.06 13.22 -5.30
CA TYR A 119 -21.15 13.83 -6.09
C TYR A 119 -20.90 15.29 -6.43
N THR A 120 -20.43 16.08 -5.42
CA THR A 120 -20.20 17.53 -5.59
C THR A 120 -18.77 17.86 -5.99
N ARG A 121 -17.81 16.94 -5.76
CA ARG A 121 -16.36 17.14 -5.92
C ARG A 121 -15.76 18.20 -5.00
N GLU A 122 -16.51 18.64 -4.00
CA GLU A 122 -16.01 19.56 -2.97
C GLU A 122 -15.06 18.86 -2.01
N ARG A 123 -13.96 19.55 -1.66
CA ARG A 123 -13.02 19.07 -0.65
C ARG A 123 -13.60 19.31 0.73
N ARG A 124 -13.74 18.26 1.53
CA ARG A 124 -14.27 18.30 2.89
C ARG A 124 -13.58 17.27 3.78
N ARG A 125 -13.81 17.35 5.08
CA ARG A 125 -13.33 16.33 6.04
C ARG A 125 -13.95 14.98 5.72
N ALA A 126 -13.14 13.92 5.88
CA ALA A 126 -13.61 12.54 5.70
C ALA A 126 -14.46 12.08 6.89
N THR A 127 -15.42 11.21 6.62
CA THR A 127 -16.38 10.66 7.58
C THR A 127 -16.40 9.14 7.53
N TYR A 128 -17.10 8.49 8.47
CA TYR A 128 -17.36 7.05 8.46
C TYR A 128 -17.94 6.56 7.12
N LYS A 129 -18.91 7.32 6.59
CA LYS A 129 -19.53 7.00 5.30
C LYS A 129 -18.53 7.01 4.16
N ASP A 130 -17.56 7.92 4.17
CA ASP A 130 -16.55 8.00 3.11
C ASP A 130 -15.62 6.80 3.14
N VAL A 131 -15.13 6.40 4.30
CA VAL A 131 -14.30 5.20 4.47
C VAL A 131 -15.06 3.94 4.00
N LYS A 132 -16.34 3.80 4.35
CA LYS A 132 -17.19 2.71 3.83
C LYS A 132 -17.35 2.79 2.32
N ASN A 133 -17.57 3.96 1.74
CA ASN A 133 -17.66 4.15 0.29
C ASN A 133 -16.37 3.78 -0.43
N PHE A 134 -15.20 4.14 0.10
CA PHE A 134 -13.92 3.72 -0.46
C PHE A 134 -13.73 2.20 -0.41
N ALA A 135 -14.15 1.56 0.68
CA ALA A 135 -14.13 0.10 0.79
C ALA A 135 -15.05 -0.58 -0.25
N ARG A 136 -16.24 0.00 -0.52
CA ARG A 136 -17.14 -0.45 -1.59
C ARG A 136 -16.53 -0.26 -2.99
N LEU A 137 -15.89 0.88 -3.24
CA LEU A 137 -15.14 1.10 -4.49
C LEU A 137 -14.04 0.06 -4.63
N ALA A 138 -13.23 -0.17 -3.59
CA ALA A 138 -12.19 -1.19 -3.60
C ALA A 138 -12.75 -2.59 -3.88
N GLN A 139 -13.92 -2.93 -3.31
CA GLN A 139 -14.60 -4.20 -3.57
C GLN A 139 -15.00 -4.37 -5.03
N ALA A 140 -15.49 -3.30 -5.66
CA ALA A 140 -15.97 -3.32 -7.05
C ALA A 140 -14.84 -3.27 -8.10
N LEU A 141 -13.71 -2.67 -7.77
CA LEU A 141 -12.59 -2.46 -8.70
C LEU A 141 -11.67 -3.69 -8.77
N PRO A 142 -11.56 -4.37 -9.92
CA PRO A 142 -10.89 -5.67 -10.02
C PRO A 142 -9.37 -5.62 -9.82
N ASN A 143 -8.74 -4.48 -10.10
CA ASN A 143 -7.28 -4.33 -9.99
C ASN A 143 -6.80 -3.88 -8.61
N LEU A 144 -7.70 -3.65 -7.65
CA LEU A 144 -7.35 -3.44 -6.26
C LEU A 144 -7.45 -4.77 -5.52
N ASP A 145 -6.35 -5.20 -4.92
CA ASP A 145 -6.20 -6.51 -4.28
C ASP A 145 -6.42 -6.45 -2.77
N PHE A 146 -6.18 -5.29 -2.15
CA PHE A 146 -6.39 -5.02 -0.74
C PHE A 146 -6.94 -3.60 -0.55
N HIS A 147 -7.33 -3.27 0.69
CA HIS A 147 -7.87 -1.96 1.01
C HIS A 147 -7.21 -1.37 2.25
N MET A 148 -7.06 -0.05 2.27
CA MET A 148 -6.84 0.80 3.42
C MET A 148 -7.94 1.87 3.46
N SER A 149 -7.99 2.62 4.55
CA SER A 149 -9.12 3.49 4.88
C SER A 149 -9.44 4.59 3.87
N LEU A 150 -8.42 5.18 3.22
CA LEU A 150 -8.55 6.41 2.40
C LEU A 150 -9.29 7.54 3.11
N GLY A 151 -9.27 7.57 4.43
CA GLY A 151 -9.89 8.65 5.20
C GLY A 151 -9.83 8.44 6.70
N ILE A 152 -9.66 9.52 7.44
CA ILE A 152 -9.82 9.52 8.89
C ILE A 152 -11.29 9.74 9.22
N VAL A 153 -11.88 8.84 9.99
CA VAL A 153 -13.27 8.98 10.47
C VAL A 153 -13.33 10.11 11.50
N GLN A 154 -13.81 11.30 11.09
CA GLN A 154 -13.82 12.51 11.92
C GLN A 154 -15.20 12.85 12.49
N ASP A 155 -16.19 12.02 12.25
CA ASP A 155 -17.55 12.10 12.81
C ASP A 155 -17.75 11.15 14.02
N THR A 156 -16.66 10.64 14.58
CA THR A 156 -16.59 9.81 15.78
C THR A 156 -15.61 10.38 16.80
N ALA A 157 -15.44 9.73 17.95
CA ALA A 157 -14.46 10.18 18.96
C ALA A 157 -13.02 10.03 18.45
N VAL A 158 -12.21 11.05 18.71
CA VAL A 158 -10.85 11.19 18.14
C VAL A 158 -9.90 10.08 18.57
N GLY A 159 -9.90 9.68 19.83
CA GLY A 159 -9.00 8.65 20.36
C GLY A 159 -9.38 7.22 19.94
N THR A 160 -10.51 7.03 19.21
CA THR A 160 -11.04 5.71 18.88
C THR A 160 -11.45 5.58 17.41
N TYR A 161 -11.13 6.58 16.59
CA TYR A 161 -11.54 6.62 15.19
C TYR A 161 -11.06 5.40 14.38
N ASP A 162 -9.92 4.82 14.72
CA ASP A 162 -9.31 3.67 14.04
C ASP A 162 -10.18 2.39 14.15
N ARG A 163 -10.91 2.20 15.27
CA ARG A 163 -11.87 1.10 15.44
C ARG A 163 -13.08 1.29 14.52
N TRP A 164 -13.64 2.51 14.48
CA TRP A 164 -14.73 2.86 13.56
C TRP A 164 -14.32 2.76 12.10
N GLN A 165 -13.10 3.18 11.79
CA GLN A 165 -12.49 3.07 10.48
C GLN A 165 -12.40 1.59 10.04
N TYR A 166 -11.94 0.72 10.93
CA TYR A 166 -11.87 -0.72 10.64
C TYR A 166 -13.27 -1.33 10.47
N LEU A 167 -14.26 -0.94 11.27
CA LEU A 167 -15.65 -1.35 11.09
C LEU A 167 -16.20 -0.93 9.71
N ALA A 168 -15.97 0.33 9.31
CA ALA A 168 -16.41 0.84 8.00
C ALA A 168 -15.80 0.05 6.84
N MET A 169 -14.50 -0.32 6.94
CA MET A 169 -13.84 -1.17 5.95
C MET A 169 -14.43 -2.58 5.90
N LEU A 170 -14.72 -3.21 7.04
CA LEU A 170 -15.34 -4.54 7.13
C LEU A 170 -16.76 -4.56 6.56
N GLU A 171 -17.50 -3.45 6.61
CA GLU A 171 -18.82 -3.31 5.98
C GLU A 171 -18.73 -3.20 4.45
N GLY A 172 -17.66 -2.62 3.92
CA GLY A 172 -17.56 -2.28 2.50
C GLY A 172 -16.78 -3.27 1.65
N THR A 173 -15.89 -4.10 2.23
CA THR A 173 -15.06 -5.02 1.42
C THR A 173 -14.79 -6.37 2.09
N ASN A 174 -14.68 -7.40 1.25
CA ASN A 174 -14.17 -8.72 1.61
C ASN A 174 -12.71 -8.94 1.13
N LYS A 175 -12.04 -7.92 0.63
CA LYS A 175 -10.61 -8.00 0.30
C LYS A 175 -9.75 -7.92 1.57
N PRO A 176 -8.50 -8.40 1.56
CA PRO A 176 -7.56 -8.18 2.66
C PRO A 176 -7.46 -6.70 3.02
N ILE A 177 -7.27 -6.40 4.30
CA ILE A 177 -7.22 -5.02 4.79
C ILE A 177 -5.81 -4.75 5.33
N ASN A 178 -5.29 -3.53 5.13
CA ASN A 178 -4.14 -3.02 5.84
C ASN A 178 -4.64 -1.91 6.77
N ILE A 179 -4.46 -2.07 8.08
CA ILE A 179 -5.00 -1.18 9.11
C ILE A 179 -3.93 -0.24 9.65
N THR A 180 -4.37 0.92 10.10
CA THR A 180 -3.64 1.77 11.03
C THR A 180 -4.21 1.59 12.45
N ALA A 181 -3.44 1.87 13.47
CA ALA A 181 -3.88 1.89 14.86
C ALA A 181 -3.35 3.15 15.55
N VAL A 182 -4.21 3.86 16.25
CA VAL A 182 -3.83 5.06 17.01
C VAL A 182 -2.81 4.69 18.08
N ASP A 183 -3.11 3.65 18.85
CA ASP A 183 -2.29 3.16 19.94
C ASP A 183 -2.37 1.63 20.06
N ILE A 184 -1.74 1.09 21.11
CA ILE A 184 -1.73 -0.35 21.38
C ILE A 184 -3.12 -0.87 21.78
N ASP A 185 -3.95 -0.08 22.45
CA ASP A 185 -5.31 -0.47 22.83
C ASP A 185 -6.21 -0.53 21.59
N GLY A 186 -6.03 0.39 20.62
CA GLY A 186 -6.67 0.30 19.31
C GLY A 186 -6.34 -0.96 18.55
N LEU A 187 -5.05 -1.32 18.54
CA LEU A 187 -4.62 -2.56 17.89
C LEU A 187 -5.21 -3.82 18.55
N LYS A 188 -5.33 -3.83 19.89
CA LYS A 188 -6.00 -4.93 20.61
C LYS A 188 -7.47 -5.05 20.25
N ASP A 189 -8.18 -3.91 20.21
CA ASP A 189 -9.59 -3.85 19.84
C ASP A 189 -9.81 -4.30 18.40
N GLN A 190 -8.98 -3.85 17.46
CA GLN A 190 -9.03 -4.26 16.05
C GLN A 190 -8.74 -5.76 15.88
N LEU A 191 -7.83 -6.33 16.66
CA LEU A 191 -7.55 -7.77 16.67
C LEU A 191 -8.77 -8.56 17.20
N GLU A 192 -9.44 -8.07 18.25
CA GLU A 192 -10.69 -8.66 18.75
C GLU A 192 -11.78 -8.60 17.69
N MET A 193 -11.96 -7.47 17.02
CA MET A 193 -12.89 -7.33 15.90
C MET A 193 -12.58 -8.33 14.77
N ALA A 194 -11.31 -8.57 14.48
CA ALA A 194 -10.92 -9.57 13.49
C ALA A 194 -11.28 -11.00 13.96
N TYR A 195 -11.10 -11.32 15.24
CA TYR A 195 -11.52 -12.61 15.79
C TYR A 195 -13.04 -12.80 15.68
N ILE A 196 -13.82 -11.77 16.01
CA ILE A 196 -15.28 -11.79 15.83
C ILE A 196 -15.61 -12.06 14.35
N ARG A 197 -14.97 -11.33 13.43
CA ARG A 197 -15.25 -11.41 11.98
C ARG A 197 -14.98 -12.78 11.39
N VAL A 198 -13.94 -13.47 11.86
CA VAL A 198 -13.55 -14.79 11.30
C VAL A 198 -14.04 -15.98 12.12
N GLY A 199 -14.64 -15.76 13.29
CA GLY A 199 -15.15 -16.85 14.15
C GLY A 199 -14.13 -17.36 15.18
N GLY A 200 -13.13 -16.55 15.53
CA GLY A 200 -12.22 -16.81 16.66
C GLY A 200 -10.75 -16.85 16.30
N LYS A 201 -9.92 -16.94 17.35
CA LYS A 201 -8.45 -16.89 17.26
C LYS A 201 -7.84 -18.03 16.41
N ASP A 202 -8.41 -19.21 16.44
CA ASP A 202 -7.91 -20.35 15.67
C ASP A 202 -8.18 -20.18 14.17
N GLU A 203 -9.30 -19.54 13.81
CA GLU A 203 -9.60 -19.19 12.42
C GLU A 203 -8.69 -18.07 11.93
N TRP A 204 -8.39 -17.07 12.77
CA TRP A 204 -7.41 -16.02 12.46
C TRP A 204 -6.05 -16.63 12.12
N ARG A 205 -5.53 -17.56 12.92
CA ARG A 205 -4.22 -18.20 12.69
C ARG A 205 -4.12 -18.95 11.36
N LYS A 206 -5.23 -19.43 10.79
CA LYS A 206 -5.27 -20.08 9.47
C LYS A 206 -5.06 -19.11 8.32
N GLY A 207 -5.21 -17.81 8.56
CA GLY A 207 -4.96 -16.75 7.62
C GLY A 207 -5.45 -15.41 8.14
N PRO A 208 -4.54 -14.53 8.53
CA PRO A 208 -4.86 -13.18 8.95
C PRO A 208 -5.66 -12.43 7.89
N ILE A 209 -6.65 -11.64 8.31
CA ILE A 209 -7.49 -10.86 7.39
C ILE A 209 -7.03 -9.41 7.28
N PHE A 210 -6.09 -9.02 8.13
CA PHE A 210 -5.43 -7.72 8.01
C PHE A 210 -3.93 -7.83 8.24
N SER A 211 -3.21 -6.83 7.75
CA SER A 211 -1.85 -6.45 8.17
C SER A 211 -1.89 -5.10 8.87
N LEU A 212 -0.95 -4.85 9.78
CA LEU A 212 -0.81 -3.58 10.47
C LEU A 212 0.21 -2.70 9.75
N TYR A 213 -0.09 -1.42 9.56
CA TYR A 213 0.84 -0.41 9.09
C TYR A 213 1.59 0.23 10.26
N ILE A 214 2.92 0.24 10.21
CA ILE A 214 3.80 0.84 11.21
C ILE A 214 4.84 1.71 10.50
N GLU A 215 4.91 2.98 10.87
CA GLU A 215 5.84 3.94 10.30
C GLU A 215 6.76 4.51 11.40
N PRO A 216 8.08 4.23 11.36
CA PRO A 216 9.04 4.88 12.24
C PRO A 216 9.27 6.34 11.83
N VAL A 217 9.79 7.14 12.75
CA VAL A 217 10.05 8.55 12.51
C VAL A 217 11.45 8.76 11.94
N SER A 218 11.55 9.17 10.68
CA SER A 218 12.83 9.55 10.07
C SER A 218 13.31 10.92 10.57
N PRO A 219 14.62 11.11 10.86
CA PRO A 219 15.72 10.17 10.66
C PRO A 219 16.00 9.28 11.86
N LEU A 220 16.15 8.00 11.61
CA LEU A 220 16.74 6.99 12.53
C LEU A 220 16.09 6.98 13.94
N SER A 221 14.77 7.23 14.03
CA SER A 221 14.07 7.37 15.30
C SER A 221 12.86 6.41 15.37
N HIS A 222 12.74 5.70 16.48
CA HIS A 222 11.70 4.70 16.72
C HIS A 222 10.98 5.05 18.02
N SER A 223 9.79 5.68 17.87
CA SER A 223 8.98 6.15 18.99
C SER A 223 8.46 4.98 19.84
N GLU A 224 8.04 5.29 21.07
CA GLU A 224 7.44 4.33 21.98
C GLU A 224 6.29 3.56 21.33
N GLU A 225 5.32 4.26 20.75
CA GLU A 225 4.14 3.67 20.11
C GLU A 225 4.49 2.75 18.91
N VAL A 226 5.47 3.15 18.11
CA VAL A 226 5.96 2.35 16.97
C VAL A 226 6.53 1.03 17.45
N VAL A 227 7.38 1.06 18.49
CA VAL A 227 8.03 -0.13 19.01
C VAL A 227 7.04 -1.02 19.76
N GLN A 228 6.12 -0.45 20.56
CA GLN A 228 5.06 -1.21 21.22
C GLN A 228 4.18 -1.96 20.21
N LYS A 229 3.75 -1.28 19.14
CA LYS A 229 2.96 -1.91 18.06
C LYS A 229 3.74 -3.01 17.35
N LEU A 230 5.03 -2.80 17.06
CA LEU A 230 5.90 -3.81 16.47
C LEU A 230 6.01 -5.06 17.37
N LEU A 231 6.30 -4.88 18.66
CA LEU A 231 6.44 -6.00 19.62
C LEU A 231 5.11 -6.77 19.75
N PHE A 232 4.00 -6.05 19.89
CA PHE A 232 2.68 -6.66 20.00
C PHE A 232 2.32 -7.45 18.72
N ALA A 233 2.51 -6.87 17.54
CA ALA A 233 2.25 -7.54 16.27
C ALA A 233 3.12 -8.81 16.13
N THR A 234 4.38 -8.71 16.52
CA THR A 234 5.33 -9.83 16.54
C THR A 234 4.86 -10.96 17.45
N ASP A 235 4.46 -10.67 18.70
CA ASP A 235 4.00 -11.65 19.67
C ASP A 235 2.73 -12.39 19.24
N HIS A 236 1.81 -11.67 18.57
CA HIS A 236 0.52 -12.19 18.11
C HIS A 236 0.54 -12.71 16.67
N GLU A 237 1.73 -12.72 16.01
CA GLU A 237 1.88 -13.17 14.61
C GLU A 237 0.97 -12.39 13.64
N ILE A 238 0.72 -11.12 13.94
CA ILE A 238 0.03 -10.21 13.04
C ILE A 238 1.03 -9.83 11.94
N PRO A 239 0.74 -10.09 10.65
CA PRO A 239 1.56 -9.54 9.58
C PRO A 239 1.57 -8.02 9.68
N PHE A 240 2.74 -7.42 9.59
CA PHE A 240 2.83 -5.97 9.64
C PHE A 240 3.80 -5.41 8.61
N VAL A 241 3.48 -4.23 8.16
CA VAL A 241 4.34 -3.38 7.34
C VAL A 241 5.18 -2.53 8.26
N TYR A 242 6.49 -2.47 8.00
CA TYR A 242 7.39 -1.54 8.67
C TYR A 242 8.06 -0.67 7.61
N THR A 243 7.61 0.57 7.48
CA THR A 243 7.93 1.41 6.35
C THR A 243 8.32 2.82 6.80
N PRO A 244 9.62 3.16 6.84
CA PRO A 244 10.05 4.52 7.07
C PRO A 244 9.67 5.44 5.90
N CYS A 245 9.48 6.72 6.20
CA CYS A 245 9.14 7.76 5.24
C CYS A 245 10.22 8.88 5.20
N PRO A 246 11.45 8.58 4.79
CA PRO A 246 12.50 9.58 4.72
C PRO A 246 12.32 10.49 3.51
N LEU A 247 12.42 11.80 3.74
CA LEU A 247 12.22 12.85 2.75
C LEU A 247 13.58 13.46 2.36
N ALA A 248 14.02 13.21 1.13
CA ALA A 248 15.27 13.75 0.61
C ALA A 248 15.30 15.27 0.71
N GLY A 249 16.32 15.81 1.37
CA GLY A 249 16.48 17.24 1.63
C GLY A 249 15.81 17.76 2.89
N ALA A 250 15.07 16.91 3.64
CA ALA A 250 14.46 17.28 4.92
C ALA A 250 14.79 16.27 6.04
N THR A 251 14.19 15.08 6.01
CA THR A 251 14.41 14.03 7.02
C THR A 251 15.38 12.95 6.54
N ALA A 252 16.00 13.14 5.37
CA ALA A 252 17.07 12.31 4.82
C ALA A 252 18.07 13.18 4.04
N PRO A 253 19.28 12.63 3.73
CA PRO A 253 20.20 13.29 2.82
C PRO A 253 19.53 13.63 1.49
N CYS A 254 19.90 14.77 0.87
CA CYS A 254 19.29 15.21 -0.40
C CYS A 254 19.65 14.30 -1.60
N THR A 255 20.62 13.43 -1.45
CA THR A 255 20.99 12.45 -2.48
C THR A 255 20.09 11.22 -2.41
N LEU A 256 19.57 10.76 -3.57
CA LEU A 256 18.65 9.60 -3.59
C LEU A 256 19.29 8.34 -2.99
N ALA A 257 20.58 8.10 -3.29
CA ALA A 257 21.30 6.98 -2.67
C ALA A 257 21.37 7.10 -1.13
N GLY A 258 21.60 8.30 -0.58
CA GLY A 258 21.62 8.54 0.86
C GLY A 258 20.24 8.34 1.49
N THR A 259 19.17 8.74 0.80
CA THR A 259 17.79 8.50 1.22
C THR A 259 17.49 6.99 1.27
N ALA A 260 17.89 6.23 0.25
CA ALA A 260 17.71 4.78 0.20
C ALA A 260 18.52 4.06 1.31
N VAL A 261 19.76 4.48 1.58
CA VAL A 261 20.57 3.96 2.69
C VAL A 261 19.87 4.17 4.02
N GLN A 262 19.35 5.37 4.27
CA GLN A 262 18.66 5.66 5.53
C GLN A 262 17.36 4.86 5.68
N ALA A 263 16.51 4.79 4.63
CA ALA A 263 15.31 3.99 4.66
C ALA A 263 15.60 2.51 4.96
N LEU A 264 16.61 1.95 4.31
CA LEU A 264 17.02 0.58 4.54
C LEU A 264 17.54 0.37 5.97
N THR A 265 18.32 1.32 6.51
CA THR A 265 18.80 1.29 7.90
C THR A 265 17.65 1.18 8.89
N GLU A 266 16.64 2.03 8.75
CA GLU A 266 15.46 2.06 9.62
C GLU A 266 14.63 0.77 9.49
N SER A 267 14.46 0.24 8.28
CA SER A 267 13.76 -1.03 8.04
C SER A 267 14.52 -2.23 8.61
N LEU A 268 15.85 -2.27 8.47
CA LEU A 268 16.69 -3.34 9.03
C LEU A 268 16.60 -3.37 10.56
N PHE A 269 16.53 -2.22 11.23
CA PHE A 269 16.29 -2.19 12.67
C PHE A 269 14.97 -2.87 13.04
N GLY A 270 13.88 -2.55 12.35
CA GLY A 270 12.58 -3.19 12.57
C GLY A 270 12.62 -4.71 12.37
N ILE A 271 13.31 -5.18 11.33
CA ILE A 271 13.54 -6.62 11.09
C ILE A 271 14.28 -7.25 12.27
N VAL A 272 15.39 -6.65 12.69
CA VAL A 272 16.22 -7.18 13.79
C VAL A 272 15.41 -7.28 15.08
N LEU A 273 14.71 -6.21 15.46
CA LEU A 273 13.92 -6.18 16.69
C LEU A 273 12.82 -7.25 16.68
N SER A 274 12.06 -7.36 15.57
CA SER A 274 11.01 -8.36 15.40
C SER A 274 11.57 -9.78 15.47
N GLN A 275 12.66 -10.08 14.75
CA GLN A 275 13.21 -11.43 14.68
C GLN A 275 13.99 -11.84 15.93
N ILE A 276 14.49 -10.90 16.74
CA ILE A 276 14.99 -11.21 18.10
C ILE A 276 13.82 -11.59 18.99
N ARG A 277 12.74 -10.82 18.98
CA ARG A 277 11.55 -11.07 19.80
C ARG A 277 10.92 -12.41 19.47
N LYS A 278 10.70 -12.69 18.20
CA LYS A 278 10.10 -13.94 17.73
C LYS A 278 10.60 -14.32 16.33
N PRO A 279 11.58 -15.22 16.23
CA PRO A 279 12.03 -15.71 14.94
C PRO A 279 10.88 -16.29 14.10
N GLY A 280 10.75 -15.86 12.85
CA GLY A 280 9.69 -16.29 11.95
C GLY A 280 8.42 -15.42 11.99
N ALA A 281 8.38 -14.33 12.76
CA ALA A 281 7.26 -13.39 12.73
C ALA A 281 7.12 -12.76 11.33
N PRO A 282 5.89 -12.69 10.77
CA PRO A 282 5.67 -12.22 9.41
C PRO A 282 5.78 -10.69 9.32
N MET A 283 6.65 -10.20 8.46
CA MET A 283 6.92 -8.78 8.27
C MET A 283 7.04 -8.46 6.80
N ILE A 284 6.63 -7.26 6.43
CA ILE A 284 6.75 -6.64 5.11
C ILE A 284 7.52 -5.35 5.32
N ILE A 285 8.57 -5.10 4.57
CA ILE A 285 9.33 -3.86 4.71
C ILE A 285 9.01 -2.91 3.58
N GLY A 286 9.05 -1.62 3.84
CA GLY A 286 8.82 -0.59 2.85
C GLY A 286 9.80 0.57 2.98
N GLY A 287 9.68 1.50 2.06
CA GLY A 287 10.37 2.78 2.09
C GLY A 287 9.53 3.78 1.32
N LEU A 288 8.75 4.58 2.04
CA LEU A 288 7.93 5.67 1.46
C LEU A 288 8.83 6.88 1.17
N MET A 289 9.87 6.64 0.38
CA MET A 289 10.88 7.63 0.08
C MET A 289 10.40 8.60 -0.98
N SER A 290 10.59 9.88 -0.74
CA SER A 290 10.39 10.92 -1.75
C SER A 290 11.37 12.08 -1.52
N ASN A 291 11.14 13.20 -2.19
CA ASN A 291 11.86 14.44 -2.00
C ASN A 291 10.95 15.55 -1.50
N MET A 292 11.52 16.51 -0.81
CA MET A 292 10.87 17.78 -0.55
C MET A 292 11.03 18.68 -1.77
N ASP A 293 9.94 19.31 -2.22
CA ASP A 293 10.04 20.46 -3.11
C ASP A 293 10.73 21.62 -2.35
N MET A 294 11.93 21.97 -2.76
CA MET A 294 12.74 22.97 -2.05
C MET A 294 12.20 24.38 -2.18
N LEU A 295 11.24 24.61 -3.08
CA LEU A 295 10.62 25.92 -3.29
C LEU A 295 9.38 26.11 -2.38
N THR A 296 8.57 25.06 -2.23
CA THR A 296 7.32 25.09 -1.47
C THR A 296 7.43 24.42 -0.10
N THR A 297 8.49 23.67 0.16
CA THR A 297 8.73 22.85 1.36
C THR A 297 7.67 21.76 1.55
N VAL A 298 7.07 21.29 0.47
CA VAL A 298 6.02 20.28 0.47
C VAL A 298 6.58 18.91 0.06
N TYR A 299 6.05 17.84 0.62
CA TYR A 299 6.31 16.47 0.21
C TYR A 299 5.80 16.23 -1.22
N CYS A 300 6.53 15.50 -2.04
CA CYS A 300 6.17 15.24 -3.44
C CYS A 300 5.77 13.78 -3.65
N TYR A 301 4.50 13.51 -3.90
CA TYR A 301 4.01 12.18 -4.27
C TYR A 301 4.01 11.92 -5.79
N GLY A 302 4.08 12.97 -6.60
CA GLY A 302 4.09 12.89 -8.07
C GLY A 302 5.48 13.01 -8.69
N SER A 303 6.55 13.10 -7.88
CA SER A 303 7.91 13.35 -8.41
C SER A 303 8.53 12.12 -9.08
N PRO A 304 9.34 12.30 -10.13
CA PRO A 304 10.08 11.20 -10.75
C PRO A 304 11.12 10.60 -9.81
N GLU A 305 11.63 11.36 -8.85
CA GLU A 305 12.56 10.89 -7.82
C GLU A 305 11.90 9.85 -6.91
N MET A 306 10.63 10.04 -6.56
CA MET A 306 9.87 9.04 -5.81
C MET A 306 9.76 7.72 -6.58
N ALA A 307 9.42 7.78 -7.87
CA ALA A 307 9.33 6.60 -8.72
C ALA A 307 10.67 5.85 -8.85
N LEU A 308 11.80 6.58 -8.92
CA LEU A 308 13.14 6.00 -8.94
C LEU A 308 13.50 5.35 -7.60
N LEU A 309 13.21 6.03 -6.48
CA LEU A 309 13.49 5.52 -5.14
C LEU A 309 12.67 4.26 -4.84
N SER A 310 11.40 4.24 -5.21
CA SER A 310 10.52 3.06 -5.10
C SER A 310 11.10 1.88 -5.87
N ALA A 311 11.44 2.07 -7.15
CA ALA A 311 12.03 1.01 -7.96
C ALA A 311 13.37 0.51 -7.42
N ALA A 312 14.23 1.40 -6.94
CA ALA A 312 15.51 1.04 -6.31
C ALA A 312 15.29 0.20 -5.05
N TYR A 313 14.32 0.59 -4.22
CA TYR A 313 14.02 -0.13 -2.98
C TYR A 313 13.43 -1.52 -3.26
N THR A 314 12.55 -1.63 -4.26
CA THR A 314 12.03 -2.92 -4.74
C THR A 314 13.17 -3.85 -5.16
N GLN A 315 14.19 -3.37 -5.88
CA GLN A 315 15.35 -4.18 -6.23
C GLN A 315 16.15 -4.63 -4.99
N ILE A 316 16.33 -3.73 -4.01
CA ILE A 316 17.02 -4.05 -2.73
C ILE A 316 16.24 -5.12 -1.96
N THR A 317 14.93 -4.98 -1.79
CA THR A 317 14.10 -5.94 -1.04
C THR A 317 14.02 -7.30 -1.73
N LYS A 318 13.98 -7.35 -3.06
CA LYS A 318 14.07 -8.58 -3.85
C LYS A 318 15.42 -9.27 -3.68
N TRP A 319 16.52 -8.52 -3.70
CA TRP A 319 17.85 -9.04 -3.45
C TRP A 319 17.97 -9.63 -2.03
N LEU A 320 17.39 -8.98 -1.03
CA LEU A 320 17.24 -9.50 0.32
C LEU A 320 16.27 -10.69 0.39
N GLY A 321 15.40 -10.85 -0.59
CA GLY A 321 14.36 -11.88 -0.67
C GLY A 321 13.24 -11.67 0.35
N VAL A 322 12.88 -10.45 0.67
CA VAL A 322 11.82 -10.07 1.64
C VAL A 322 10.62 -9.47 0.93
N PRO A 323 9.38 -9.68 1.44
CA PRO A 323 8.20 -9.00 0.91
C PRO A 323 8.30 -7.48 1.11
N GLU A 324 7.82 -6.73 0.12
CA GLU A 324 7.94 -5.29 0.07
C GLU A 324 6.58 -4.58 0.11
N TYR A 325 6.61 -3.36 0.65
CA TYR A 325 5.52 -2.38 0.64
C TYR A 325 5.95 -1.13 -0.11
N GLU A 326 5.23 -0.79 -1.18
CA GLU A 326 5.56 0.26 -2.13
C GLU A 326 4.39 1.21 -2.36
N THR A 327 4.66 2.38 -2.94
CA THR A 327 3.70 3.47 -3.17
C THR A 327 3.48 3.71 -4.65
N ALA A 328 2.21 3.73 -5.09
CA ALA A 328 1.80 4.19 -6.42
C ALA A 328 0.30 4.50 -6.49
N GLY A 329 -0.14 5.14 -7.59
CA GLY A 329 -1.53 5.54 -7.78
C GLY A 329 -1.90 6.82 -7.02
N CYS A 330 -0.91 7.63 -6.70
CA CYS A 330 -0.99 8.89 -5.96
C CYS A 330 -0.51 10.08 -6.82
N SER A 331 -0.83 11.31 -6.38
CA SER A 331 -0.49 12.54 -7.09
C SER A 331 -0.43 13.76 -6.17
N ASP A 332 0.32 14.78 -6.61
CA ASP A 332 0.37 16.11 -6.01
C ASP A 332 -0.78 17.02 -6.47
N ALA A 333 -1.58 16.61 -7.45
CA ALA A 333 -2.74 17.36 -7.92
C ALA A 333 -3.82 17.52 -6.82
N LYS A 334 -4.65 18.57 -6.91
CA LYS A 334 -5.70 18.87 -5.93
C LYS A 334 -7.06 18.30 -6.30
N MET A 335 -7.17 17.78 -7.52
CA MET A 335 -8.33 17.08 -8.06
C MET A 335 -7.86 16.07 -9.10
N PHE A 336 -8.72 15.16 -9.51
CA PHE A 336 -8.42 14.28 -10.63
C PHE A 336 -8.48 15.08 -11.94
N ASP A 337 -7.31 15.38 -12.49
CA ASP A 337 -7.08 16.11 -13.74
C ASP A 337 -5.93 15.48 -14.54
N GLU A 338 -5.42 16.18 -15.55
CA GLU A 338 -4.34 15.70 -16.42
C GLU A 338 -3.04 15.47 -15.63
N GLN A 339 -2.75 16.31 -14.61
CA GLN A 339 -1.58 16.13 -13.74
C GLN A 339 -1.73 14.83 -12.94
N ALA A 340 -2.87 14.62 -12.31
CA ALA A 340 -3.13 13.42 -11.52
C ALA A 340 -2.99 12.14 -12.35
N ALA A 341 -3.56 12.14 -13.56
CA ALA A 341 -3.47 10.99 -14.47
C ALA A 341 -2.03 10.71 -14.92
N MET A 342 -1.25 11.75 -15.19
CA MET A 342 0.13 11.66 -15.65
C MET A 342 1.05 11.12 -14.55
N GLU A 343 0.97 11.68 -13.35
CA GLU A 343 1.77 11.26 -12.18
C GLU A 343 1.43 9.83 -11.77
N ALA A 344 0.13 9.48 -11.68
CA ALA A 344 -0.31 8.12 -11.40
C ALA A 344 0.18 7.11 -12.45
N THR A 345 0.15 7.47 -13.73
CA THR A 345 0.62 6.57 -14.78
C THR A 345 2.09 6.24 -14.64
N ILE A 346 2.93 7.23 -14.35
CA ILE A 346 4.36 7.02 -14.16
C ILE A 346 4.63 6.13 -12.95
N ASN A 347 4.07 6.46 -11.78
CA ASN A 347 4.37 5.71 -10.56
C ASN A 347 3.77 4.29 -10.59
N ILE A 348 2.56 4.09 -11.12
CA ILE A 348 1.98 2.75 -11.33
C ILE A 348 2.83 1.92 -12.29
N ALA A 349 3.30 2.52 -13.40
CA ALA A 349 4.13 1.81 -14.37
C ALA A 349 5.46 1.38 -13.77
N THR A 350 6.17 2.26 -13.08
CA THR A 350 7.46 1.96 -12.45
C THR A 350 7.31 0.91 -11.35
N ALA A 351 6.36 1.07 -10.42
CA ALA A 351 6.09 0.12 -9.36
C ALA A 351 5.72 -1.27 -9.88
N THR A 352 4.86 -1.33 -10.92
CA THR A 352 4.47 -2.60 -11.54
C THR A 352 5.65 -3.28 -12.22
N LEU A 353 6.44 -2.55 -13.00
CA LEU A 353 7.53 -3.12 -13.78
C LEU A 353 8.77 -3.44 -12.94
N SER A 354 9.00 -2.76 -11.82
CA SER A 354 9.99 -3.16 -10.81
C SER A 354 9.56 -4.37 -10.00
N GLY A 355 8.23 -4.59 -9.88
CA GLY A 355 7.62 -5.77 -9.27
C GLY A 355 7.40 -5.65 -7.76
N GLY A 356 7.00 -4.46 -7.29
CA GLY A 356 6.58 -4.22 -5.92
C GLY A 356 5.49 -5.19 -5.46
N ASN A 357 5.52 -5.62 -4.21
CA ASN A 357 4.60 -6.66 -3.75
C ASN A 357 3.25 -6.11 -3.26
N MET A 358 3.26 -5.15 -2.36
CA MET A 358 2.07 -4.56 -1.76
C MET A 358 2.09 -3.06 -2.04
N ILE A 359 1.51 -2.66 -3.17
CA ILE A 359 1.56 -1.29 -3.68
C ILE A 359 0.32 -0.56 -3.21
N HIS A 360 0.48 0.42 -2.32
CA HIS A 360 -0.59 1.20 -1.73
C HIS A 360 -0.66 2.62 -2.31
N ASP A 361 -1.49 3.48 -1.73
CA ASP A 361 -1.74 4.90 -2.05
C ASP A 361 -2.62 5.16 -3.27
N VAL A 362 -3.21 4.12 -3.87
CA VAL A 362 -4.20 4.33 -4.92
C VAL A 362 -5.37 5.16 -4.40
N GLY A 363 -5.56 6.33 -5.00
CA GLY A 363 -6.61 7.27 -4.63
C GLY A 363 -6.15 8.53 -3.90
N TYR A 364 -4.84 8.69 -3.64
CA TYR A 364 -4.28 9.88 -3.01
C TYR A 364 -4.12 11.05 -3.97
N LEU A 365 -4.49 12.23 -3.48
CA LEU A 365 -4.19 13.54 -4.04
C LEU A 365 -3.56 14.43 -2.96
N GLU A 366 -3.05 15.60 -3.35
CA GLU A 366 -2.54 16.63 -2.43
C GLU A 366 -1.54 16.05 -1.42
N GLN A 367 -0.55 15.31 -1.89
CA GLN A 367 0.50 14.71 -1.07
C GLN A 367 -0.03 13.78 0.06
N GLY A 368 -1.11 13.04 -0.21
CA GLY A 368 -1.75 12.16 0.78
C GLY A 368 -2.68 12.90 1.77
N LEU A 369 -2.96 14.19 1.57
CA LEU A 369 -3.87 14.94 2.43
C LEU A 369 -5.34 14.79 2.02
N THR A 370 -5.60 14.45 0.76
CA THR A 370 -6.95 14.35 0.21
C THR A 370 -7.14 13.04 -0.55
N SER A 371 -8.17 12.30 -0.21
CA SER A 371 -8.59 11.12 -0.98
C SER A 371 -9.57 11.50 -2.10
N SER A 372 -9.56 10.71 -3.18
CA SER A 372 -10.42 10.94 -4.34
C SER A 372 -11.01 9.63 -4.87
N PRO A 373 -12.35 9.51 -4.89
CA PRO A 373 -13.02 8.39 -5.54
C PRO A 373 -12.71 8.32 -7.05
N GLU A 374 -12.62 9.47 -7.72
CA GLU A 374 -12.26 9.55 -9.14
C GLU A 374 -10.83 9.06 -9.39
N MET A 375 -9.87 9.48 -8.55
CA MET A 375 -8.49 9.04 -8.65
C MET A 375 -8.36 7.52 -8.47
N MET A 376 -9.13 6.94 -7.55
CA MET A 376 -9.15 5.50 -7.29
C MET A 376 -9.69 4.71 -8.50
N VAL A 377 -10.78 5.17 -9.11
CA VAL A 377 -11.37 4.53 -10.30
C VAL A 377 -10.48 4.69 -11.52
N ALA A 378 -9.91 5.88 -11.73
CA ALA A 378 -8.97 6.12 -12.82
C ALA A 378 -7.70 5.28 -12.70
N SER A 379 -7.14 5.15 -11.49
CA SER A 379 -5.98 4.32 -11.23
C SER A 379 -6.25 2.84 -11.50
N ASN A 380 -7.45 2.33 -11.24
CA ASN A 380 -7.82 0.95 -11.62
C ASN A 380 -7.69 0.71 -13.13
N GLU A 381 -8.11 1.67 -13.96
CA GLU A 381 -7.95 1.59 -15.42
C GLU A 381 -6.47 1.66 -15.83
N ILE A 382 -5.69 2.55 -15.20
CA ILE A 382 -4.25 2.69 -15.45
C ILE A 382 -3.51 1.40 -15.07
N ILE A 383 -3.84 0.80 -13.93
CA ILE A 383 -3.26 -0.47 -13.48
C ILE A 383 -3.54 -1.58 -14.49
N ASP A 384 -4.76 -1.66 -15.02
CA ASP A 384 -5.12 -2.66 -16.03
C ASP A 384 -4.32 -2.49 -17.32
N MET A 385 -4.16 -1.24 -17.77
CA MET A 385 -3.34 -0.90 -18.92
C MET A 385 -1.87 -1.31 -18.70
N VAL A 386 -1.29 -1.02 -17.54
CA VAL A 386 0.10 -1.37 -17.21
C VAL A 386 0.27 -2.88 -17.05
N LYS A 387 -0.69 -3.59 -16.46
CA LYS A 387 -0.69 -5.06 -16.40
C LYS A 387 -0.67 -5.69 -17.79
N ARG A 388 -1.31 -5.06 -18.79
CA ARG A 388 -1.20 -5.52 -20.18
C ARG A 388 0.22 -5.34 -20.74
N VAL A 389 0.89 -4.22 -20.42
CA VAL A 389 2.31 -4.00 -20.79
C VAL A 389 3.19 -5.06 -20.13
N MET A 390 3.01 -5.31 -18.84
CA MET A 390 3.76 -6.29 -18.05
C MET A 390 3.62 -7.72 -18.60
N LYS A 391 2.47 -8.07 -19.20
CA LYS A 391 2.25 -9.36 -19.82
C LYS A 391 3.23 -9.65 -20.97
N GLY A 392 3.86 -8.62 -21.54
CA GLY A 392 4.83 -8.74 -22.62
C GLY A 392 4.25 -9.28 -23.95
N ILE A 393 5.09 -9.91 -24.73
CA ILE A 393 4.77 -10.45 -26.06
C ILE A 393 5.08 -11.96 -26.05
N ASP A 394 4.09 -12.79 -26.38
CA ASP A 394 4.29 -14.22 -26.62
C ASP A 394 4.99 -14.42 -27.98
N VAL A 395 6.15 -15.09 -27.96
CA VAL A 395 6.97 -15.40 -29.16
C VAL A 395 6.95 -16.89 -29.50
N SER A 396 5.98 -17.65 -29.01
CA SER A 396 5.78 -19.04 -29.37
C SER A 396 5.51 -19.20 -30.87
N ASP A 397 5.72 -20.39 -31.41
CA ASP A 397 5.47 -20.65 -32.83
C ASP A 397 4.01 -20.36 -33.20
N ALA A 398 3.08 -20.72 -32.33
CA ALA A 398 1.65 -20.42 -32.53
C ALA A 398 1.36 -18.91 -32.51
N ALA A 399 2.08 -18.12 -31.70
CA ALA A 399 1.89 -16.66 -31.62
C ALA A 399 2.56 -15.93 -32.78
N LYS A 400 3.63 -16.49 -33.36
CA LYS A 400 4.27 -15.95 -34.58
C LYS A 400 3.39 -16.10 -35.83
N ALA A 401 2.46 -17.04 -35.85
CA ALA A 401 1.42 -17.20 -36.87
C ALA A 401 1.92 -17.18 -38.32
N LEU A 402 3.05 -17.88 -38.61
CA LEU A 402 3.67 -17.86 -39.92
C LEU A 402 2.77 -18.45 -41.03
N ASP A 403 2.00 -19.48 -40.70
CA ASP A 403 1.00 -20.10 -41.55
C ASP A 403 -0.11 -19.10 -41.93
N VAL A 404 -0.58 -18.32 -41.00
CA VAL A 404 -1.59 -17.26 -41.21
C VAL A 404 -1.04 -16.14 -42.11
N ILE A 405 0.23 -15.78 -41.92
CA ILE A 405 0.90 -14.78 -42.77
C ILE A 405 1.03 -15.27 -44.20
N ASP A 406 1.39 -16.55 -44.39
CA ASP A 406 1.50 -17.18 -45.71
C ASP A 406 0.13 -17.28 -46.39
N GLU A 407 -0.92 -17.67 -45.66
CA GLU A 407 -2.27 -17.81 -46.18
C GLU A 407 -2.85 -16.45 -46.65
N VAL A 408 -2.68 -15.39 -45.90
CA VAL A 408 -3.16 -14.04 -46.25
C VAL A 408 -2.35 -13.42 -47.36
N GLY A 409 -1.06 -13.64 -47.39
CA GLY A 409 -0.15 -13.19 -48.43
C GLY A 409 0.01 -11.68 -48.56
N PRO A 410 0.88 -11.24 -49.48
CA PRO A 410 1.14 -9.80 -49.71
C PRO A 410 -0.10 -9.02 -50.19
N GLY A 411 -0.45 -7.95 -49.52
CA GLY A 411 -1.58 -7.08 -49.86
C GLY A 411 -2.96 -7.55 -49.37
N GLY A 412 -3.03 -8.71 -48.70
CA GLY A 412 -4.25 -9.17 -48.04
C GLY A 412 -4.57 -8.45 -46.73
N HIS A 413 -5.60 -8.88 -46.00
CA HIS A 413 -5.98 -8.36 -44.71
C HIS A 413 -6.44 -9.48 -43.76
N TYR A 414 -6.27 -9.25 -42.45
CA TYR A 414 -6.57 -10.24 -41.41
C TYR A 414 -7.92 -10.04 -40.73
N LEU A 415 -8.70 -9.00 -41.09
CA LEU A 415 -9.90 -8.57 -40.36
C LEU A 415 -10.95 -9.69 -40.25
N GLU A 416 -11.14 -10.44 -41.33
CA GLU A 416 -12.13 -11.52 -41.41
C GLU A 416 -11.52 -12.92 -41.17
N HIS A 417 -10.22 -13.00 -40.85
CA HIS A 417 -9.53 -14.25 -40.63
C HIS A 417 -9.86 -14.87 -39.26
N ASP A 418 -10.03 -16.18 -39.21
CA ASP A 418 -10.33 -16.93 -37.97
C ASP A 418 -9.30 -16.71 -36.87
N HIS A 419 -8.02 -16.51 -37.20
CA HIS A 419 -6.97 -16.18 -36.27
C HIS A 419 -7.28 -14.87 -35.54
N THR A 420 -7.70 -13.81 -36.23
CA THR A 420 -8.09 -12.56 -35.62
C THR A 420 -9.27 -12.75 -34.69
N TYR A 421 -10.33 -13.43 -35.17
CA TYR A 421 -11.52 -13.71 -34.37
C TYR A 421 -11.22 -14.49 -33.08
N SER A 422 -10.33 -15.44 -33.14
CA SER A 422 -9.96 -16.29 -31.98
C SER A 422 -9.03 -15.59 -30.99
N ARG A 423 -8.21 -14.61 -31.44
CA ARG A 423 -7.12 -14.04 -30.65
C ARG A 423 -7.34 -12.61 -30.16
N PHE A 424 -8.14 -11.78 -30.84
CA PHE A 424 -8.21 -10.34 -30.54
C PHE A 424 -8.59 -10.03 -29.07
N LYS A 425 -9.42 -10.87 -28.42
CA LYS A 425 -9.84 -10.67 -27.04
C LYS A 425 -8.73 -10.97 -26.01
N THR A 426 -7.72 -11.74 -26.37
CA THR A 426 -6.63 -12.15 -25.48
C THR A 426 -5.34 -11.37 -25.75
N GLU A 427 -5.14 -10.92 -26.99
CA GLU A 427 -3.94 -10.20 -27.41
C GLU A 427 -4.09 -8.69 -27.32
N ILE A 428 -5.28 -8.16 -27.61
CA ILE A 428 -5.52 -6.74 -27.66
C ILE A 428 -6.26 -6.30 -26.39
N TRP A 429 -5.62 -5.45 -25.60
CA TRP A 429 -6.23 -4.86 -24.42
C TRP A 429 -7.43 -3.98 -24.81
N ARG A 430 -8.55 -4.19 -24.15
CA ARG A 430 -9.76 -3.39 -24.32
C ARG A 430 -9.98 -2.54 -23.06
N PRO A 431 -9.97 -1.21 -23.17
CA PRO A 431 -10.28 -0.33 -22.07
C PRO A 431 -11.75 -0.38 -21.65
N ASP A 432 -12.02 -0.13 -20.39
CA ASP A 432 -13.38 0.08 -19.88
C ASP A 432 -13.78 1.57 -19.92
N LEU A 433 -12.84 2.46 -19.57
CA LEU A 433 -13.10 3.91 -19.45
C LEU A 433 -12.40 4.76 -20.51
N ILE A 434 -11.26 4.30 -21.07
CA ILE A 434 -10.54 5.04 -22.12
C ILE A 434 -11.30 4.92 -23.46
N ASP A 435 -11.51 6.05 -24.12
CA ASP A 435 -12.20 6.12 -25.40
C ASP A 435 -11.27 5.80 -26.59
N ARG A 436 -11.79 5.07 -27.56
CA ARG A 436 -11.15 4.74 -28.85
C ARG A 436 -12.09 4.95 -30.04
N GLN A 437 -13.17 5.71 -29.87
CA GLN A 437 -14.09 6.02 -30.93
C GLN A 437 -13.48 7.02 -31.92
N VAL A 438 -14.00 7.05 -33.16
CA VAL A 438 -13.76 8.16 -34.09
C VAL A 438 -14.49 9.39 -33.58
N PHE A 439 -13.99 10.57 -33.96
CA PHE A 439 -14.48 11.85 -33.42
C PHE A 439 -16.00 12.02 -33.54
N GLU A 440 -16.55 11.68 -34.69
CA GLU A 440 -18.00 11.83 -34.99
C GLU A 440 -18.86 10.95 -34.05
N ASN A 441 -18.40 9.74 -33.73
CA ASN A 441 -19.10 8.86 -32.80
C ASN A 441 -18.97 9.35 -31.36
N TRP A 442 -17.79 9.83 -30.97
CA TRP A 442 -17.58 10.43 -29.66
C TRP A 442 -18.45 11.68 -29.47
N GLU A 443 -18.52 12.57 -30.47
CA GLU A 443 -19.39 13.74 -30.44
C GLU A 443 -20.86 13.33 -30.33
N ALA A 444 -21.31 12.39 -31.14
CA ALA A 444 -22.69 11.88 -31.12
C ALA A 444 -23.06 11.21 -29.80
N SER A 445 -22.08 10.64 -29.08
CA SER A 445 -22.26 10.01 -27.76
C SER A 445 -22.21 11.00 -26.59
N GLY A 446 -22.08 12.31 -26.83
CA GLY A 446 -22.14 13.37 -25.82
C GLY A 446 -20.81 13.96 -25.43
N SER A 447 -19.74 13.74 -26.21
CA SER A 447 -18.42 14.37 -26.06
C SER A 447 -17.78 14.20 -24.64
N LYS A 448 -18.03 13.07 -23.99
CA LYS A 448 -17.55 12.84 -22.62
C LYS A 448 -16.05 12.73 -22.58
N THR A 449 -15.43 13.47 -21.67
CA THR A 449 -14.01 13.36 -21.33
C THR A 449 -13.73 12.08 -20.54
N PHE A 450 -12.46 11.71 -20.37
CA PHE A 450 -12.09 10.59 -19.49
C PHE A 450 -12.56 10.83 -18.05
N ARG A 451 -12.41 12.07 -17.56
CA ARG A 451 -12.89 12.47 -16.22
C ARG A 451 -14.40 12.28 -16.05
N ASP A 452 -15.21 12.59 -17.06
CA ASP A 452 -16.67 12.42 -17.01
C ASP A 452 -17.03 10.93 -16.86
N ARG A 453 -16.39 10.05 -17.65
CA ARG A 453 -16.61 8.61 -17.57
C ARG A 453 -16.16 8.00 -16.24
N VAL A 454 -15.03 8.47 -15.71
CA VAL A 454 -14.53 8.09 -14.37
C VAL A 454 -15.55 8.48 -13.29
N HIS A 455 -16.04 9.71 -13.34
CA HIS A 455 -17.05 10.20 -12.40
C HIS A 455 -18.36 9.39 -12.46
N GLU A 456 -18.86 9.14 -13.65
CA GLU A 456 -20.06 8.32 -13.86
C GLU A 456 -19.86 6.92 -13.27
N ARG A 457 -18.67 6.34 -13.43
CA ARG A 457 -18.36 5.03 -12.85
C ARG A 457 -18.30 5.05 -11.32
N VAL A 458 -17.80 6.13 -10.70
CA VAL A 458 -17.86 6.33 -9.24
C VAL A 458 -19.30 6.31 -8.77
N VAL A 459 -20.15 7.15 -9.38
CA VAL A 459 -21.56 7.27 -9.02
C VAL A 459 -22.30 5.94 -9.23
N GLU A 460 -22.08 5.27 -10.37
CA GLU A 460 -22.67 3.95 -10.65
C GLU A 460 -22.37 2.92 -9.55
N ILE A 461 -21.11 2.84 -9.09
CA ILE A 461 -20.71 1.89 -8.04
C ILE A 461 -21.34 2.26 -6.70
N LEU A 462 -21.36 3.55 -6.36
CA LEU A 462 -21.85 4.00 -5.05
C LEU A 462 -23.38 4.02 -4.97
N ASP A 463 -24.10 4.20 -6.08
CA ASP A 463 -25.57 4.17 -6.13
C ASP A 463 -26.13 2.74 -6.33
N ALA A 464 -25.27 1.77 -6.65
CA ALA A 464 -25.70 0.38 -6.75
C ALA A 464 -26.20 -0.14 -5.39
N GLU A 465 -27.24 -0.98 -5.43
CA GLU A 465 -27.78 -1.63 -4.23
C GLU A 465 -26.68 -2.46 -3.54
N GLU A 466 -26.54 -2.27 -2.23
CA GLU A 466 -25.52 -2.91 -1.41
C GLU A 466 -26.05 -4.19 -0.78
N GLU A 467 -25.43 -5.33 -1.09
CA GLU A 467 -25.63 -6.55 -0.30
C GLU A 467 -24.76 -6.46 0.96
N PRO A 468 -25.36 -6.50 2.18
CA PRO A 468 -24.61 -6.43 3.43
C PRO A 468 -23.55 -7.55 3.53
N LEU A 469 -22.28 -7.17 3.76
CA LEU A 469 -21.18 -8.13 3.98
C LEU A 469 -21.13 -8.67 5.40
N LEU A 470 -21.81 -8.01 6.33
CA LEU A 470 -21.98 -8.41 7.74
C LEU A 470 -23.45 -8.68 8.00
N ASP A 471 -23.75 -9.79 8.65
CA ASP A 471 -25.09 -9.98 9.20
C ASP A 471 -25.35 -9.05 10.40
N GLU A 472 -26.61 -8.86 10.76
CA GLU A 472 -27.01 -7.89 11.81
C GLU A 472 -26.40 -8.23 13.19
N LYS A 473 -26.21 -9.51 13.50
CA LYS A 473 -25.62 -9.94 14.76
C LYS A 473 -24.13 -9.58 14.79
N MET A 474 -23.39 -9.93 13.76
CA MET A 474 -21.96 -9.65 13.64
C MET A 474 -21.70 -8.14 13.65
N TYR A 475 -22.50 -7.36 12.91
CA TYR A 475 -22.40 -5.90 12.93
C TYR A 475 -22.56 -5.33 14.34
N LYS A 476 -23.56 -5.80 15.10
CA LYS A 476 -23.78 -5.37 16.50
C LYS A 476 -22.60 -5.74 17.41
N GLU A 477 -22.03 -6.93 17.24
CA GLU A 477 -20.88 -7.37 18.03
C GLU A 477 -19.63 -6.50 17.73
N LEU A 478 -19.33 -6.25 16.46
CA LEU A 478 -18.20 -5.39 16.04
C LEU A 478 -18.41 -3.95 16.52
N ARG A 479 -19.59 -3.39 16.30
CA ARG A 479 -19.93 -2.04 16.74
C ARG A 479 -19.83 -1.88 18.27
N ARG A 480 -20.17 -2.92 19.03
CA ARG A 480 -20.03 -2.88 20.49
C ARG A 480 -18.59 -2.69 20.94
N VAL A 481 -17.61 -3.25 20.23
CA VAL A 481 -16.18 -2.99 20.52
C VAL A 481 -15.87 -1.51 20.38
N CYS A 482 -16.30 -0.87 19.28
CA CYS A 482 -16.12 0.57 19.07
C CYS A 482 -16.79 1.42 20.16
N GLU A 483 -18.04 1.11 20.49
CA GLU A 483 -18.81 1.82 21.54
C GLU A 483 -18.16 1.70 22.93
N LEU A 484 -17.62 0.53 23.27
CA LEU A 484 -16.90 0.33 24.54
C LEU A 484 -15.59 1.12 24.58
N ALA A 485 -14.88 1.21 23.45
CA ALA A 485 -13.69 2.06 23.32
C ALA A 485 -14.06 3.53 23.53
N ASP A 486 -15.13 4.02 22.90
CA ASP A 486 -15.61 5.40 23.10
C ASP A 486 -16.00 5.69 24.55
N GLU A 487 -16.66 4.74 25.23
CA GLU A 487 -17.00 4.89 26.65
C GLU A 487 -15.77 5.02 27.54
N LYS A 488 -14.70 4.29 27.23
CA LYS A 488 -13.41 4.32 27.94
C LYS A 488 -12.64 5.62 27.72
N HIS A 489 -12.71 6.18 26.50
CA HIS A 489 -11.92 7.36 26.07
C HIS A 489 -12.68 8.70 26.14
N LYS A 490 -13.89 8.74 26.67
CA LYS A 490 -14.74 9.96 26.78
C LYS A 490 -14.12 11.15 27.51
N SER A 491 -12.93 11.01 28.10
CA SER A 491 -12.24 12.05 28.84
C SER A 491 -11.08 12.72 28.09
N GLU A 492 -10.72 12.27 26.89
CA GLU A 492 -9.56 12.74 26.13
C GLU A 492 -10.02 13.46 24.85
N GLU A 493 -10.32 14.75 24.94
CA GLU A 493 -10.47 15.61 23.75
C GLU A 493 -9.09 15.89 23.14
N LEU A 494 -8.75 15.20 22.06
CA LEU A 494 -7.63 15.59 21.20
C LEU A 494 -8.06 16.67 20.21
N ASP A 495 -7.28 17.76 20.16
CA ASP A 495 -7.55 18.91 19.28
C ASP A 495 -7.07 18.63 17.85
N PHE A 496 -7.97 18.20 16.94
CA PHE A 496 -7.66 18.03 15.51
C PHE A 496 -7.23 19.31 14.79
N ASP A 497 -7.39 20.48 15.40
CA ASP A 497 -6.90 21.75 14.85
C ASP A 497 -5.36 21.85 14.84
N MET A 498 -4.64 20.92 15.47
CA MET A 498 -3.18 20.87 15.39
C MET A 498 -2.64 20.63 13.97
N PHE A 499 -3.37 19.90 13.14
CA PHE A 499 -2.95 19.63 11.76
C PHE A 499 -3.21 20.80 10.80
N SER A 500 -4.19 21.65 11.11
CA SER A 500 -4.51 22.83 10.29
C SER A 500 -3.61 24.05 10.61
N LYS A 501 -3.03 24.13 11.80
CA LYS A 501 -2.17 25.25 12.24
C LYS A 501 -0.70 25.13 11.84
N LYS A 502 -0.23 23.98 11.36
CA LYS A 502 1.16 23.78 10.88
C LYS A 502 1.36 23.97 9.39
N ALA A 503 0.30 24.26 8.64
CA ALA A 503 0.33 24.54 7.21
C ALA A 503 0.16 26.03 6.87
N GLY A 504 0.43 26.94 7.83
CA GLY A 504 0.38 28.38 7.63
C GLY A 504 1.77 29.01 7.72
#